data_7d1f53d51b5eccbfb6b83143daf7c1d8
#
_entry.id   7d1f53d51b5eccbfb6b83143daf7c1d8
#
_cell.length_a   1.000
_cell.length_b   1.000
_cell.length_c   1.000
_cell.angle_alpha   90.00
_cell.angle_beta   90.00
_cell.angle_gamma   90.00
#
_symmetry.space_group_name_H-M   'P 1'
#
loop_
_entity.id
_entity.type
_entity.pdbx_description
1 polymer ?
#
loop_
_entity_poly.entity_id
_entity_poly.type
_entity_poly.pdbx_seq_one_letter_code
_entity_poly.pdbx_strand_id
1 'polypeptide(L)'
;MLRDLARVAGGTPSDTQFARFLAGRDGLSITCKVGSDDLLAKCEQILTVYGSNEYKQRFAWIDNMQIVRDKATLESLDLKLFNALGALRNGRESALHMAPPEVVNYEEGNLLHYNGFGSGGTNFHSLSIEDYVSELNRCRFEGTIDEIREKHYVRTKSASSETFKEHWKVYQCFTFETSLRVGLSLNSYVLFSGSWYCIERDFKRQVEERFARIPKVNIIGPTECQNERELIAHLTQNRSDLLCLDQVKINPRGVRYANIEPCDFFSDAKQFIHLKDGHSSGPISHLWAQGVVSAEALVSDPDFRKKLRAVVKERRRSVLALLPLIEGRVKRSDYTVVYGIMRKPYRNGELDLPFFSKVSLQAAVDRIDQLDIPVALEIISKPASDQVEDDDPEGEMDSSIVETE
;
A
#
# COMPACT_ATOMS: atom_id res chain seq x y z
N MET A 1 -5.80 3.35 1.35
CA MET A 1 -5.14 4.40 2.12
C MET A 1 -4.81 5.66 1.32
N LEU A 2 -4.25 5.62 0.13
CA LEU A 2 -4.25 6.82 -0.75
C LEU A 2 -5.65 7.24 -1.16
N ARG A 3 -6.57 6.30 -1.35
CA ARG A 3 -8.00 6.59 -1.43
C ARG A 3 -8.55 7.21 -0.12
N ASP A 4 -7.95 6.95 1.02
CA ASP A 4 -8.35 7.56 2.30
C ASP A 4 -7.78 8.97 2.46
N LEU A 5 -6.65 9.28 1.83
CA LEU A 5 -6.14 10.65 1.67
C LEU A 5 -6.88 11.44 0.57
N ALA A 6 -7.47 10.73 -0.41
CA ALA A 6 -8.28 11.29 -1.49
C ALA A 6 -9.79 11.07 -1.28
N ARG A 7 -10.20 10.47 -0.16
CA ARG A 7 -11.62 10.21 0.13
C ARG A 7 -12.34 11.44 0.60
N VAL A 8 -13.54 11.47 0.10
CA VAL A 8 -14.66 12.31 0.45
C VAL A 8 -14.60 12.78 1.89
N ALA A 9 -14.22 14.01 2.08
CA ALA A 9 -14.72 14.74 3.23
C ALA A 9 -16.17 15.11 2.91
N GLY A 10 -17.11 14.49 3.59
CA GLY A 10 -18.53 14.83 3.49
C GLY A 10 -19.00 15.35 4.82
N GLY A 11 -19.87 16.36 4.79
CA GLY A 11 -20.43 16.93 5.99
C GLY A 11 -21.35 18.12 5.75
N THR A 12 -21.97 18.57 6.82
CA THR A 12 -22.72 19.82 6.82
C THR A 12 -21.74 20.99 7.04
N PRO A 13 -21.63 21.94 6.11
CA PRO A 13 -20.77 23.11 6.30
C PRO A 13 -21.28 23.99 7.46
N SER A 14 -20.37 24.74 8.07
CA SER A 14 -20.72 25.72 9.10
C SER A 14 -21.61 26.85 8.53
N ASP A 15 -21.38 27.23 7.28
CA ASP A 15 -22.28 28.11 6.52
C ASP A 15 -23.36 27.28 5.81
N THR A 16 -24.50 27.17 6.46
CA THR A 16 -25.69 26.46 5.95
C THR A 16 -26.38 27.19 4.80
N GLN A 17 -26.07 28.48 4.55
CA GLN A 17 -26.53 29.22 3.38
C GLN A 17 -25.70 28.85 2.16
N PHE A 18 -24.41 28.53 2.34
CA PHE A 18 -23.57 28.02 1.27
C PHE A 18 -24.05 26.68 0.76
N ALA A 19 -24.26 25.71 1.65
CA ALA A 19 -24.77 24.40 1.29
C ALA A 19 -25.40 23.69 2.50
N ARG A 20 -26.28 22.72 2.24
CA ARG A 20 -26.82 21.82 3.25
C ARG A 20 -25.90 20.64 3.52
N PHE A 21 -25.23 20.18 2.47
CA PHE A 21 -24.30 19.08 2.50
C PHE A 21 -23.24 19.26 1.43
N LEU A 22 -22.01 18.95 1.76
CA LEU A 22 -20.85 18.93 0.86
C LEU A 22 -20.23 17.55 0.86
N ALA A 23 -19.83 17.08 -0.30
CA ALA A 23 -18.98 15.90 -0.44
C ALA A 23 -17.94 16.18 -1.51
N GLY A 24 -16.67 16.13 -1.12
CA GLY A 24 -15.53 16.32 -2.02
C GLY A 24 -14.80 15.01 -2.27
N ARG A 25 -14.53 14.74 -3.57
CA ARG A 25 -13.69 13.66 -4.06
C ARG A 25 -12.83 14.24 -5.20
N ASP A 26 -12.76 13.57 -6.36
CA ASP A 26 -12.20 14.11 -7.59
C ASP A 26 -13.10 15.24 -8.17
N GLY A 27 -14.32 15.32 -7.69
CA GLY A 27 -15.30 16.36 -7.94
C GLY A 27 -16.02 16.77 -6.67
N LEU A 28 -16.54 17.98 -6.66
CA LEU A 28 -17.31 18.53 -5.55
C LEU A 28 -18.81 18.30 -5.80
N SER A 29 -19.46 17.60 -4.87
CA SER A 29 -20.93 17.47 -4.81
C SER A 29 -21.46 18.45 -3.76
N ILE A 30 -22.38 19.32 -4.17
CA ILE A 30 -23.00 20.33 -3.31
C ILE A 30 -24.50 20.13 -3.31
N THR A 31 -25.09 19.96 -2.14
CA THR A 31 -26.54 19.97 -1.95
C THR A 31 -26.94 21.34 -1.41
N CYS A 32 -27.56 22.17 -2.22
CA CYS A 32 -28.03 23.49 -1.84
C CYS A 32 -29.42 23.79 -2.46
N LYS A 33 -30.13 24.77 -1.89
CA LYS A 33 -31.34 25.33 -2.52
C LYS A 33 -30.93 26.55 -3.37
N VAL A 34 -31.07 26.45 -4.67
CA VAL A 34 -30.75 27.54 -5.62
C VAL A 34 -31.88 27.61 -6.62
N GLY A 35 -32.43 28.82 -6.85
CA GLY A 35 -33.31 29.08 -7.95
C GLY A 35 -32.54 29.17 -9.27
N SER A 36 -33.24 29.05 -10.41
CA SER A 36 -32.60 29.17 -11.73
C SER A 36 -31.88 30.52 -11.92
N ASP A 37 -32.44 31.58 -11.37
CA ASP A 37 -31.91 32.93 -11.51
C ASP A 37 -30.67 33.20 -10.65
N ASP A 38 -30.50 32.42 -9.57
CA ASP A 38 -29.38 32.54 -8.63
C ASP A 38 -28.21 31.57 -8.96
N LEU A 39 -28.37 30.73 -9.97
CA LEU A 39 -27.41 29.67 -10.28
C LEU A 39 -26.02 30.24 -10.63
N LEU A 40 -25.97 31.35 -11.40
CA LEU A 40 -24.72 32.03 -11.78
C LEU A 40 -23.97 32.54 -10.53
N ALA A 41 -24.69 33.28 -9.68
CA ALA A 41 -24.13 33.83 -8.45
C ALA A 41 -23.61 32.69 -7.52
N LYS A 42 -24.31 31.54 -7.50
CA LYS A 42 -23.85 30.36 -6.73
C LYS A 42 -22.57 29.78 -7.31
N CYS A 43 -22.43 29.69 -8.62
CA CYS A 43 -21.21 29.24 -9.29
C CYS A 43 -20.02 30.18 -8.98
N GLU A 44 -20.23 31.48 -9.01
CA GLU A 44 -19.21 32.46 -8.65
C GLU A 44 -18.76 32.35 -7.19
N GLN A 45 -19.72 32.12 -6.27
CA GLN A 45 -19.43 31.84 -4.87
C GLN A 45 -18.57 30.61 -4.70
N ILE A 46 -18.90 29.54 -5.41
CA ILE A 46 -18.13 28.26 -5.40
C ILE A 46 -16.71 28.50 -5.91
N LEU A 47 -16.54 29.22 -7.02
CA LEU A 47 -15.23 29.58 -7.59
C LEU A 47 -14.39 30.39 -6.62
N THR A 48 -15.02 31.34 -5.92
CA THR A 48 -14.35 32.16 -4.90
C THR A 48 -13.80 31.32 -3.77
N VAL A 49 -14.62 30.38 -3.24
CA VAL A 49 -14.18 29.47 -2.18
C VAL A 49 -13.11 28.51 -2.71
N TYR A 50 -13.24 28.01 -3.94
CA TYR A 50 -12.24 27.15 -4.57
C TYR A 50 -10.88 27.83 -4.72
N GLY A 51 -10.85 29.13 -5.05
CA GLY A 51 -9.64 29.94 -5.15
C GLY A 51 -9.05 30.37 -3.81
N SER A 52 -9.75 30.13 -2.68
CA SER A 52 -9.26 30.49 -1.34
C SER A 52 -8.11 29.58 -0.90
N ASN A 53 -7.15 30.17 -0.17
CA ASN A 53 -6.03 29.45 0.45
C ASN A 53 -6.24 29.21 1.96
N GLU A 54 -7.40 29.48 2.52
CA GLU A 54 -7.68 29.36 3.94
C GLU A 54 -7.52 27.94 4.47
N TYR A 55 -7.82 26.94 3.62
CA TYR A 55 -7.63 25.52 3.96
C TYR A 55 -6.18 25.18 4.29
N LYS A 56 -5.20 25.91 3.73
CA LYS A 56 -3.76 25.67 3.96
C LYS A 56 -3.35 25.85 5.41
N GLN A 57 -4.09 26.62 6.19
CA GLN A 57 -3.81 26.78 7.63
C GLN A 57 -4.00 25.46 8.41
N ARG A 58 -4.90 24.59 7.96
CA ARG A 58 -5.24 23.33 8.64
C ARG A 58 -4.94 22.09 7.83
N PHE A 59 -4.95 22.20 6.51
CA PHE A 59 -4.89 21.08 5.56
C PHE A 59 -3.86 21.31 4.45
N ALA A 60 -2.74 21.99 4.76
CA ALA A 60 -1.65 22.25 3.78
C ALA A 60 -1.15 20.96 3.08
N TRP A 61 -1.26 19.83 3.76
CA TRP A 61 -0.86 18.54 3.22
C TRP A 61 -1.67 18.06 2.00
N ILE A 62 -2.84 18.65 1.73
CA ILE A 62 -3.65 18.33 0.52
C ILE A 62 -2.88 18.67 -0.75
N ASP A 63 -2.07 19.74 -0.72
CA ASP A 63 -1.26 20.16 -1.86
C ASP A 63 0.00 19.33 -2.08
N ASN A 64 0.36 18.48 -1.11
CA ASN A 64 1.57 17.66 -1.18
C ASN A 64 1.52 16.62 -2.30
N MET A 65 0.32 16.32 -2.79
CA MET A 65 0.11 15.40 -3.91
C MET A 65 -0.94 15.99 -4.86
N GLN A 66 -0.53 16.34 -6.07
CA GLN A 66 -1.39 16.93 -7.07
C GLN A 66 -1.60 15.98 -8.24
N ILE A 67 -2.85 15.80 -8.65
CA ILE A 67 -3.17 15.02 -9.86
C ILE A 67 -2.57 15.72 -11.07
N VAL A 68 -1.81 14.96 -11.85
CA VAL A 68 -1.26 15.45 -13.13
C VAL A 68 -2.39 15.50 -14.16
N ARG A 69 -2.60 16.68 -14.75
CA ARG A 69 -3.63 16.92 -15.78
C ARG A 69 -3.04 17.34 -17.12
N ASP A 70 -1.79 17.79 -17.11
CA ASP A 70 -1.11 18.19 -18.33
C ASP A 70 -0.87 16.99 -19.24
N LYS A 71 -1.39 17.08 -20.48
CA LYS A 71 -1.38 15.95 -21.42
C LYS A 71 0.02 15.54 -21.82
N ALA A 72 0.92 16.49 -22.08
CA ALA A 72 2.29 16.19 -22.47
C ALA A 72 3.08 15.49 -21.37
N THR A 73 2.87 15.92 -20.12
CA THR A 73 3.44 15.27 -18.93
C THR A 73 2.88 13.85 -18.78
N LEU A 74 1.56 13.66 -18.93
CA LEU A 74 0.93 12.31 -18.84
C LEU A 74 1.48 11.38 -19.91
N GLU A 75 1.60 11.81 -21.17
CA GLU A 75 2.17 11.02 -22.26
C GLU A 75 3.62 10.59 -21.95
N SER A 76 4.41 11.50 -21.41
CA SER A 76 5.80 11.22 -21.02
C SER A 76 5.89 10.21 -19.86
N LEU A 77 4.99 10.31 -18.88
CA LEU A 77 4.92 9.41 -17.75
C LEU A 77 4.43 8.02 -18.17
N ASP A 78 3.43 7.96 -19.06
CA ASP A 78 2.93 6.69 -19.60
C ASP A 78 3.96 5.99 -20.48
N LEU A 79 4.78 6.75 -21.20
CA LEU A 79 5.92 6.17 -21.94
C LEU A 79 6.95 5.54 -20.98
N LYS A 80 7.26 6.19 -19.87
CA LYS A 80 8.12 5.60 -18.83
C LYS A 80 7.52 4.34 -18.22
N LEU A 81 6.21 4.37 -17.93
CA LEU A 81 5.48 3.21 -17.44
C LEU A 81 5.55 2.02 -18.43
N PHE A 82 5.34 2.31 -19.71
CA PHE A 82 5.38 1.29 -20.75
C PHE A 82 6.78 0.70 -20.95
N ASN A 83 7.82 1.54 -20.89
CA ASN A 83 9.21 1.10 -20.90
C ASN A 83 9.54 0.22 -19.67
N ALA A 84 9.05 0.58 -18.50
CA ALA A 84 9.20 -0.21 -17.27
C ALA A 84 8.53 -1.60 -17.40
N LEU A 85 7.34 -1.65 -18.01
CA LEU A 85 6.66 -2.91 -18.31
C LEU A 85 7.44 -3.74 -19.35
N GLY A 86 7.98 -3.07 -20.36
CA GLY A 86 8.85 -3.71 -21.38
C GLY A 86 10.14 -4.29 -20.77
N ALA A 87 10.73 -3.61 -19.78
CA ALA A 87 11.88 -4.13 -19.03
C ALA A 87 11.53 -5.43 -18.30
N LEU A 88 10.40 -5.47 -17.58
CA LEU A 88 9.93 -6.69 -16.90
C LEU A 88 9.65 -7.84 -17.90
N ARG A 89 9.07 -7.54 -19.05
CA ARG A 89 8.81 -8.55 -20.10
C ARG A 89 10.09 -9.18 -20.65
N ASN A 90 11.19 -8.44 -20.60
CA ASN A 90 12.53 -8.90 -21.03
C ASN A 90 13.36 -9.47 -19.85
N GLY A 91 12.74 -9.78 -18.72
CA GLY A 91 13.43 -10.32 -17.55
C GLY A 91 14.28 -9.32 -16.77
N ARG A 92 14.14 -8.00 -17.03
CA ARG A 92 14.86 -6.94 -16.31
C ARG A 92 14.03 -6.46 -15.13
N GLU A 93 14.68 -6.02 -14.07
CA GLU A 93 14.01 -5.42 -12.91
C GLU A 93 13.40 -4.06 -13.24
N SER A 94 12.30 -3.73 -12.57
CA SER A 94 11.61 -2.45 -12.70
C SER A 94 10.96 -2.06 -11.37
N ALA A 95 10.77 -0.77 -11.16
CA ALA A 95 9.99 -0.23 -10.05
C ALA A 95 8.46 -0.35 -10.26
N LEU A 96 8.02 -0.97 -11.36
CA LEU A 96 6.61 -1.19 -11.62
C LEU A 96 6.09 -2.37 -10.81
N HIS A 97 5.02 -2.14 -10.06
CA HIS A 97 4.32 -3.14 -9.27
C HIS A 97 2.82 -3.12 -9.55
N MET A 98 2.12 -4.14 -9.06
CA MET A 98 0.65 -4.17 -9.06
C MET A 98 0.11 -4.21 -7.64
N ALA A 99 -0.98 -3.48 -7.42
CA ALA A 99 -1.73 -3.48 -6.18
C ALA A 99 -3.22 -3.30 -6.49
N PRO A 100 -4.14 -3.91 -5.72
CA PRO A 100 -5.55 -3.61 -5.84
C PRO A 100 -5.81 -2.11 -5.67
N PRO A 101 -6.65 -1.48 -6.51
CA PRO A 101 -6.96 -0.06 -6.38
C PRO A 101 -7.84 0.24 -5.15
N GLU A 102 -8.34 -0.78 -4.47
CA GLU A 102 -9.13 -0.69 -3.25
C GLU A 102 -8.75 -1.78 -2.25
N VAL A 103 -9.10 -1.60 -0.98
CA VAL A 103 -8.89 -2.63 0.05
C VAL A 103 -9.84 -3.80 -0.25
N VAL A 104 -9.26 -4.95 -0.55
CA VAL A 104 -9.99 -6.18 -0.84
C VAL A 104 -9.71 -7.18 0.26
N ASN A 105 -10.76 -7.74 0.82
CA ASN A 105 -10.63 -8.96 1.60
C ASN A 105 -10.43 -10.12 0.62
N TYR A 106 -9.21 -10.57 0.49
CA TYR A 106 -8.94 -11.84 -0.19
C TYR A 106 -9.43 -12.97 0.71
N GLU A 107 -10.62 -13.48 0.43
CA GLU A 107 -11.07 -14.73 1.04
C GLU A 107 -10.27 -15.89 0.45
N GLU A 108 -9.96 -16.89 1.27
CA GLU A 108 -9.33 -18.13 0.80
C GLU A 108 -10.16 -18.75 -0.33
N GLY A 109 -9.50 -19.08 -1.44
CA GLY A 109 -10.13 -19.70 -2.60
C GLY A 109 -10.58 -18.74 -3.69
N ASN A 110 -10.35 -17.44 -3.57
CA ASN A 110 -10.58 -16.52 -4.68
C ASN A 110 -9.56 -16.76 -5.80
N LEU A 111 -10.07 -16.84 -7.03
CA LEU A 111 -9.26 -16.93 -8.23
C LEU A 111 -9.27 -15.58 -8.97
N LEU A 112 -8.15 -15.25 -9.57
CA LEU A 112 -7.93 -14.05 -10.35
C LEU A 112 -7.54 -14.45 -11.77
N HIS A 113 -8.00 -13.68 -12.74
CA HIS A 113 -7.73 -13.89 -14.15
C HIS A 113 -7.50 -12.55 -14.84
N TYR A 114 -6.43 -12.45 -15.61
CA TYR A 114 -6.19 -11.30 -16.48
C TYR A 114 -6.87 -11.49 -17.82
N ASN A 115 -7.55 -10.46 -18.31
CA ASN A 115 -8.31 -10.51 -19.56
C ASN A 115 -8.02 -9.27 -20.43
N GLY A 116 -8.38 -9.35 -21.71
CA GLY A 116 -8.26 -8.24 -22.67
C GLY A 116 -7.23 -8.45 -23.79
N PHE A 117 -6.48 -9.56 -23.76
CA PHE A 117 -5.42 -9.84 -24.75
C PHE A 117 -5.51 -11.24 -25.41
N GLY A 118 -6.70 -11.80 -25.48
CA GLY A 118 -6.96 -13.08 -26.13
C GLY A 118 -7.74 -14.07 -25.27
N SER A 119 -7.99 -15.26 -25.78
CA SER A 119 -8.74 -16.30 -25.07
C SER A 119 -7.83 -17.20 -24.23
N GLY A 120 -8.31 -17.65 -23.09
CA GLY A 120 -7.71 -18.72 -22.31
C GLY A 120 -6.52 -18.27 -21.46
N GLY A 121 -6.75 -17.44 -20.47
CA GLY A 121 -5.75 -17.05 -19.47
C GLY A 121 -5.61 -18.06 -18.34
N THR A 122 -4.51 -17.96 -17.61
CA THR A 122 -4.23 -18.74 -16.42
C THR A 122 -4.98 -18.18 -15.22
N ASN A 123 -5.37 -19.03 -14.28
CA ASN A 123 -5.93 -18.61 -13.00
C ASN A 123 -4.82 -18.40 -11.99
N PHE A 124 -4.88 -17.29 -11.29
CA PHE A 124 -3.94 -16.90 -10.24
C PHE A 124 -4.67 -16.75 -8.90
N HIS A 125 -3.92 -16.76 -7.81
CA HIS A 125 -4.47 -16.61 -6.45
C HIS A 125 -4.29 -15.20 -5.89
N SER A 126 -3.40 -14.41 -6.48
CA SER A 126 -3.08 -13.05 -6.04
C SER A 126 -2.79 -12.15 -7.24
N LEU A 127 -2.91 -10.84 -7.03
CA LEU A 127 -2.54 -9.84 -8.01
C LEU A 127 -1.01 -9.65 -7.99
N SER A 128 -0.36 -9.93 -9.12
CA SER A 128 1.10 -9.86 -9.27
C SER A 128 1.48 -9.27 -10.63
N ILE A 129 2.53 -8.47 -10.66
CA ILE A 129 3.05 -7.92 -11.92
C ILE A 129 3.73 -9.03 -12.75
N GLU A 130 4.36 -9.98 -12.09
CA GLU A 130 5.04 -11.12 -12.69
C GLU A 130 4.03 -12.01 -13.44
N ASP A 131 2.90 -12.30 -12.80
CA ASP A 131 1.81 -13.08 -13.41
C ASP A 131 1.21 -12.35 -14.62
N TYR A 132 1.00 -11.04 -14.51
CA TYR A 132 0.50 -10.23 -15.62
C TYR A 132 1.49 -10.18 -16.78
N VAL A 133 2.78 -10.02 -16.51
CA VAL A 133 3.86 -10.05 -17.50
C VAL A 133 3.94 -11.42 -18.18
N SER A 134 3.81 -12.51 -17.41
CA SER A 134 3.75 -13.87 -17.94
C SER A 134 2.61 -14.04 -18.93
N GLU A 135 1.41 -13.52 -18.60
CA GLU A 135 0.25 -13.55 -19.51
C GLU A 135 0.49 -12.70 -20.78
N LEU A 136 1.07 -11.51 -20.68
CA LEU A 136 1.43 -10.68 -21.83
C LEU A 136 2.41 -11.40 -22.76
N ASN A 137 3.41 -12.08 -22.21
CA ASN A 137 4.41 -12.82 -22.97
C ASN A 137 3.81 -14.08 -23.61
N ARG A 138 2.96 -14.82 -22.87
CA ARG A 138 2.22 -15.98 -23.37
C ARG A 138 1.35 -15.61 -24.58
N CYS A 139 0.67 -14.47 -24.51
CA CYS A 139 -0.20 -13.97 -25.59
C CYS A 139 0.54 -13.16 -26.65
N ARG A 140 1.86 -12.99 -26.54
CA ARG A 140 2.69 -12.18 -27.46
C ARG A 140 2.10 -10.78 -27.68
N PHE A 141 1.70 -10.12 -26.60
CA PHE A 141 1.09 -8.80 -26.69
C PHE A 141 2.08 -7.76 -27.26
N GLU A 142 1.69 -7.10 -28.34
CA GLU A 142 2.46 -6.04 -29.03
C GLU A 142 1.72 -4.70 -29.05
N GLY A 143 0.71 -4.56 -28.20
CA GLY A 143 -0.12 -3.36 -28.14
C GLY A 143 0.52 -2.21 -27.38
N THR A 144 -0.26 -1.17 -27.15
CA THR A 144 0.15 0.09 -26.54
C THR A 144 -0.31 0.21 -25.08
N ILE A 145 0.21 1.23 -24.37
CA ILE A 145 -0.25 1.55 -23.00
C ILE A 145 -1.74 1.94 -22.99
N ASP A 146 -2.24 2.57 -24.04
CA ASP A 146 -3.66 2.93 -24.15
C ASP A 146 -4.55 1.71 -24.31
N GLU A 147 -4.09 0.69 -25.05
CA GLU A 147 -4.81 -0.58 -25.11
C GLU A 147 -4.85 -1.29 -23.75
N ILE A 148 -3.76 -1.28 -23.01
CA ILE A 148 -3.73 -1.80 -21.64
C ILE A 148 -4.74 -1.03 -20.77
N ARG A 149 -4.73 0.30 -20.86
CA ARG A 149 -5.64 1.16 -20.09
C ARG A 149 -7.11 0.89 -20.40
N GLU A 150 -7.46 0.64 -21.63
CA GLU A 150 -8.83 0.51 -22.09
C GLU A 150 -9.36 -0.92 -22.06
N LYS A 151 -8.53 -1.90 -22.45
CA LYS A 151 -8.97 -3.26 -22.77
C LYS A 151 -8.57 -4.32 -21.75
N HIS A 152 -7.53 -4.08 -20.91
CA HIS A 152 -7.08 -5.08 -19.96
C HIS A 152 -7.78 -4.96 -18.62
N TYR A 153 -8.32 -6.10 -18.15
CA TYR A 153 -9.09 -6.20 -16.92
C TYR A 153 -8.58 -7.30 -16.03
N VAL A 154 -8.71 -7.09 -14.72
CA VAL A 154 -8.64 -8.12 -13.71
C VAL A 154 -10.06 -8.62 -13.44
N ARG A 155 -10.27 -9.91 -13.61
CA ARG A 155 -11.53 -10.59 -13.24
C ARG A 155 -11.28 -11.43 -12.01
N THR A 156 -12.25 -11.47 -11.13
CA THR A 156 -12.17 -12.28 -9.90
C THR A 156 -13.33 -13.24 -9.81
N LYS A 157 -13.08 -14.38 -9.19
CA LYS A 157 -14.08 -15.39 -8.90
C LYS A 157 -13.94 -15.78 -7.44
N SER A 158 -15.01 -15.63 -6.64
CA SER A 158 -15.00 -16.11 -5.25
C SER A 158 -15.20 -17.63 -5.19
N ALA A 159 -14.78 -18.24 -4.09
CA ALA A 159 -14.97 -19.68 -3.85
C ALA A 159 -16.45 -20.10 -3.93
N SER A 160 -17.38 -19.18 -3.66
CA SER A 160 -18.84 -19.40 -3.70
C SER A 160 -19.49 -19.09 -5.04
N SER A 161 -18.72 -18.66 -6.06
CA SER A 161 -19.24 -18.26 -7.38
C SER A 161 -18.69 -19.18 -8.47
N GLU A 162 -19.53 -19.54 -9.45
CA GLU A 162 -19.10 -20.30 -10.62
C GLU A 162 -18.54 -19.40 -11.74
N THR A 163 -18.79 -18.09 -11.69
CA THR A 163 -18.46 -17.16 -12.77
C THR A 163 -17.45 -16.10 -12.34
N PHE A 164 -16.54 -15.74 -13.27
CA PHE A 164 -15.66 -14.60 -13.12
C PHE A 164 -16.41 -13.29 -13.40
N LYS A 165 -16.21 -12.29 -12.55
CA LYS A 165 -16.73 -10.94 -12.74
C LYS A 165 -15.57 -9.99 -12.99
N GLU A 166 -15.75 -9.02 -13.88
CA GLU A 166 -14.82 -7.90 -14.03
C GLU A 166 -14.77 -7.12 -12.73
N HIS A 167 -13.55 -6.83 -12.26
CA HIS A 167 -13.34 -6.15 -11.01
C HIS A 167 -12.63 -4.82 -11.22
N TRP A 168 -11.43 -4.83 -11.83
CA TRP A 168 -10.63 -3.63 -12.06
C TRP A 168 -10.02 -3.60 -13.45
N LYS A 169 -9.77 -2.42 -13.97
CA LYS A 169 -8.85 -2.25 -15.08
C LYS A 169 -7.42 -2.51 -14.62
N VAL A 170 -6.62 -3.20 -15.42
CA VAL A 170 -5.22 -3.50 -15.10
C VAL A 170 -4.43 -2.20 -14.84
N TYR A 171 -4.64 -1.17 -15.65
CA TYR A 171 -4.00 0.13 -15.48
C TYR A 171 -4.27 0.77 -14.10
N GLN A 172 -5.43 0.54 -13.50
CA GLN A 172 -5.75 1.00 -12.15
C GLN A 172 -5.00 0.23 -11.06
N CYS A 173 -4.53 -0.96 -11.39
CA CYS A 173 -3.75 -1.80 -10.48
C CYS A 173 -2.26 -1.48 -10.51
N PHE A 174 -1.77 -0.75 -11.50
CA PHE A 174 -0.37 -0.37 -11.57
C PHE A 174 -0.02 0.63 -10.47
N THR A 175 1.14 0.39 -9.85
CA THR A 175 1.83 1.29 -8.94
C THR A 175 3.24 1.49 -9.46
N PHE A 176 3.59 2.72 -9.80
CA PHE A 176 4.89 3.03 -10.39
C PHE A 176 5.38 4.39 -9.93
N GLU A 177 6.62 4.42 -9.46
CA GLU A 177 7.29 5.65 -9.01
C GLU A 177 8.38 6.02 -10.02
N THR A 178 8.41 7.28 -10.44
CA THR A 178 9.41 7.76 -11.39
C THR A 178 9.68 9.26 -11.18
N SER A 179 10.74 9.75 -11.81
CA SER A 179 11.03 11.18 -11.88
C SER A 179 11.02 11.65 -13.33
N LEU A 180 10.53 12.85 -13.54
CA LEU A 180 10.53 13.49 -14.85
C LEU A 180 11.05 14.92 -14.71
N ARG A 181 11.93 15.33 -15.63
CA ARG A 181 12.40 16.71 -15.71
C ARG A 181 11.38 17.55 -16.47
N VAL A 182 10.84 18.55 -15.80
CA VAL A 182 9.95 19.55 -16.40
C VAL A 182 10.64 20.91 -16.29
N GLY A 183 11.12 21.43 -17.43
CA GLY A 183 12.01 22.58 -17.45
C GLY A 183 13.33 22.29 -16.69
N LEU A 184 13.67 23.14 -15.72
CA LEU A 184 14.85 22.99 -14.88
C LEU A 184 14.63 22.13 -13.64
N SER A 185 13.39 21.74 -13.35
CA SER A 185 13.04 21.01 -12.12
C SER A 185 12.90 19.51 -12.38
N LEU A 186 13.53 18.71 -11.54
CA LEU A 186 13.28 17.27 -11.45
C LEU A 186 12.16 17.03 -10.44
N ASN A 187 11.02 16.56 -10.92
CA ASN A 187 9.84 16.30 -10.11
C ASN A 187 9.64 14.80 -9.94
N SER A 188 9.15 14.39 -8.78
CA SER A 188 8.77 13.00 -8.49
C SER A 188 7.29 12.79 -8.82
N TYR A 189 7.02 11.67 -9.47
CA TYR A 189 5.67 11.28 -9.88
C TYR A 189 5.36 9.86 -9.45
N VAL A 190 4.09 9.62 -9.15
CA VAL A 190 3.63 8.29 -8.77
C VAL A 190 2.31 7.99 -9.47
N LEU A 191 2.23 6.81 -10.09
CA LEU A 191 1.00 6.22 -10.57
C LEU A 191 0.36 5.41 -9.45
N PHE A 192 -0.88 5.71 -9.14
CA PHE A 192 -1.66 4.96 -8.16
C PHE A 192 -3.15 5.01 -8.48
N SER A 193 -3.84 3.88 -8.40
CA SER A 193 -5.28 3.76 -8.68
C SER A 193 -5.70 4.39 -10.02
N GLY A 194 -4.84 4.26 -11.04
CA GLY A 194 -5.07 4.75 -12.41
C GLY A 194 -4.87 6.25 -12.62
N SER A 195 -4.30 6.96 -11.65
CA SER A 195 -4.00 8.39 -11.76
C SER A 195 -2.55 8.68 -11.44
N TRP A 196 -1.95 9.61 -12.19
CA TRP A 196 -0.64 10.13 -11.91
C TRP A 196 -0.70 11.31 -10.94
N TYR A 197 0.17 11.29 -9.94
CA TYR A 197 0.33 12.35 -8.95
C TYR A 197 1.74 12.91 -9.01
N CYS A 198 1.85 14.24 -8.99
CA CYS A 198 3.10 14.95 -8.72
C CYS A 198 3.26 15.08 -7.22
N ILE A 199 4.42 14.67 -6.70
CA ILE A 199 4.74 14.70 -5.26
C ILE A 199 5.56 15.96 -4.99
N GLU A 200 5.09 16.76 -4.04
CA GLU A 200 5.81 17.94 -3.58
C GLU A 200 7.13 17.52 -2.90
N ARG A 201 8.21 18.24 -3.19
CA ARG A 201 9.58 17.89 -2.78
C ARG A 201 9.76 17.91 -1.27
N ASP A 202 9.22 18.90 -0.59
CA ASP A 202 9.34 19.00 0.88
C ASP A 202 8.52 17.91 1.57
N PHE A 203 7.39 17.52 1.00
CA PHE A 203 6.62 16.39 1.51
C PHE A 203 7.40 15.08 1.38
N LYS A 204 8.03 14.83 0.23
CA LYS A 204 8.88 13.65 0.06
C LYS A 204 9.97 13.61 1.14
N ARG A 205 10.66 14.72 1.36
CA ARG A 205 11.68 14.82 2.41
C ARG A 205 11.11 14.55 3.81
N GLN A 206 9.97 15.12 4.15
CA GLN A 206 9.30 14.90 5.44
C GLN A 206 8.94 13.41 5.65
N VAL A 207 8.44 12.75 4.60
CA VAL A 207 8.14 11.31 4.64
C VAL A 207 9.40 10.50 4.91
N GLU A 208 10.51 10.79 4.22
CA GLU A 208 11.78 10.11 4.44
C GLU A 208 12.32 10.35 5.86
N GLU A 209 12.30 11.58 6.35
CA GLU A 209 12.74 11.92 7.72
C GLU A 209 11.91 11.20 8.79
N ARG A 210 10.59 11.14 8.63
CA ARG A 210 9.71 10.41 9.56
C ARG A 210 9.94 8.91 9.49
N PHE A 211 10.10 8.36 8.29
CA PHE A 211 10.42 6.94 8.08
C PHE A 211 11.75 6.55 8.74
N ALA A 212 12.78 7.41 8.65
CA ALA A 212 14.07 7.20 9.28
C ALA A 212 14.00 7.15 10.82
N ARG A 213 13.00 7.82 11.42
CA ARG A 213 12.80 7.83 12.89
C ARG A 213 12.13 6.56 13.43
N ILE A 214 11.47 5.75 12.57
CA ILE A 214 10.87 4.50 13.02
C ILE A 214 11.97 3.54 13.44
N PRO A 215 11.94 2.99 14.67
CA PRO A 215 12.93 2.05 15.14
C PRO A 215 13.08 0.85 14.19
N LYS A 216 14.31 0.55 13.81
CA LYS A 216 14.65 -0.63 13.01
C LYS A 216 15.11 -1.73 13.94
N VAL A 217 14.62 -2.95 13.70
CA VAL A 217 14.97 -4.14 14.46
C VAL A 217 15.51 -5.23 13.52
N ASN A 218 16.20 -6.19 14.09
CA ASN A 218 16.70 -7.35 13.39
C ASN A 218 16.37 -8.60 14.22
N ILE A 219 15.13 -9.04 14.16
CA ILE A 219 14.59 -10.17 14.93
C ILE A 219 14.71 -11.45 14.10
N ILE A 220 14.37 -11.36 12.84
CA ILE A 220 14.35 -12.48 11.89
C ILE A 220 15.70 -12.55 11.14
N GLY A 221 16.17 -11.41 10.66
CA GLY A 221 17.38 -11.30 9.85
C GLY A 221 17.17 -11.68 8.37
N PRO A 222 18.23 -11.66 7.57
CA PRO A 222 18.17 -12.10 6.18
C PRO A 222 17.69 -13.54 6.05
N THR A 223 16.97 -13.86 4.97
CA THR A 223 16.39 -15.19 4.74
C THR A 223 16.65 -15.67 3.31
N GLU A 224 16.77 -16.99 3.14
CA GLU A 224 16.80 -17.64 1.82
C GLU A 224 15.38 -18.01 1.32
N CYS A 225 14.34 -17.78 2.13
CA CYS A 225 12.96 -18.06 1.75
C CYS A 225 12.49 -17.09 0.66
N GLN A 226 11.81 -17.61 -0.34
CA GLN A 226 11.37 -16.82 -1.50
C GLN A 226 10.07 -16.05 -1.25
N ASN A 227 9.26 -16.51 -0.31
CA ASN A 227 7.95 -15.91 -0.01
C ASN A 227 7.59 -16.01 1.48
N GLU A 228 6.53 -15.31 1.87
CA GLU A 228 6.02 -15.24 3.24
C GLU A 228 5.69 -16.61 3.83
N ARG A 229 5.06 -17.49 3.05
CA ARG A 229 4.63 -18.82 3.50
C ARG A 229 5.82 -19.70 3.86
N GLU A 230 6.86 -19.68 3.04
CA GLU A 230 8.12 -20.39 3.32
C GLU A 230 8.79 -19.84 4.57
N LEU A 231 8.83 -18.51 4.72
CA LEU A 231 9.41 -17.87 5.91
C LEU A 231 8.65 -18.26 7.18
N ILE A 232 7.32 -18.21 7.18
CA ILE A 232 6.50 -18.61 8.32
C ILE A 232 6.75 -20.09 8.69
N ALA A 233 6.79 -20.98 7.71
CA ALA A 233 7.09 -22.40 7.94
C ALA A 233 8.50 -22.60 8.52
N HIS A 234 9.50 -21.91 7.95
CA HIS A 234 10.89 -21.96 8.42
C HIS A 234 11.03 -21.47 9.87
N LEU A 235 10.45 -20.31 10.19
CA LEU A 235 10.50 -19.74 11.53
C LEU A 235 9.78 -20.61 12.56
N THR A 236 8.62 -21.17 12.19
CA THR A 236 7.86 -22.08 13.06
C THR A 236 8.66 -23.32 13.47
N GLN A 237 9.50 -23.83 12.56
CA GLN A 237 10.33 -25.02 12.82
C GLN A 237 11.62 -24.70 13.58
N ASN A 238 12.22 -23.54 13.34
CA ASN A 238 13.59 -23.25 13.77
C ASN A 238 13.71 -22.21 14.89
N ARG A 239 12.63 -21.48 15.25
CA ARG A 239 12.66 -20.39 16.24
C ARG A 239 11.72 -20.69 17.41
N SER A 240 12.29 -21.24 18.48
CA SER A 240 11.54 -21.59 19.69
C SER A 240 11.09 -20.35 20.51
N ASP A 241 11.70 -19.19 20.31
CA ASP A 241 11.35 -17.91 20.92
C ASP A 241 10.15 -17.21 20.24
N LEU A 242 9.72 -17.70 19.07
CA LEU A 242 8.58 -17.21 18.33
C LEU A 242 7.41 -18.20 18.42
N LEU A 243 6.24 -17.74 18.84
CA LEU A 243 5.01 -18.52 18.81
C LEU A 243 4.24 -18.15 17.52
N CYS A 244 4.09 -19.12 16.63
CA CYS A 244 3.31 -18.94 15.40
C CYS A 244 1.81 -18.76 15.75
N LEU A 245 1.24 -17.65 15.29
CA LEU A 245 -0.18 -17.31 15.37
C LEU A 245 -0.79 -17.00 13.98
N ASP A 246 -0.02 -17.25 12.92
CA ASP A 246 -0.50 -17.14 11.54
C ASP A 246 -1.82 -17.88 11.34
N GLN A 247 -2.74 -17.24 10.60
CA GLN A 247 -4.10 -17.71 10.31
C GLN A 247 -5.01 -17.90 11.55
N VAL A 248 -4.61 -17.43 12.72
CA VAL A 248 -5.50 -17.39 13.89
C VAL A 248 -6.51 -16.27 13.73
N LYS A 249 -7.77 -16.63 13.61
CA LYS A 249 -8.88 -15.69 13.42
C LYS A 249 -9.64 -15.53 14.74
N ILE A 250 -9.65 -14.32 15.28
CA ILE A 250 -10.36 -13.95 16.52
C ILE A 250 -11.46 -12.97 16.20
N ASN A 251 -12.70 -13.31 16.54
CA ASN A 251 -13.84 -12.40 16.42
C ASN A 251 -13.88 -11.42 17.60
N PRO A 252 -13.85 -10.12 17.37
CA PRO A 252 -14.03 -9.12 18.41
C PRO A 252 -15.47 -9.13 18.94
N ARG A 253 -15.66 -8.50 20.12
CA ARG A 253 -16.97 -8.42 20.75
C ARG A 253 -17.98 -7.68 19.87
N GLY A 254 -19.15 -8.27 19.70
CA GLY A 254 -20.29 -7.63 19.03
C GLY A 254 -20.24 -7.60 17.50
N VAL A 255 -19.22 -8.15 16.87
CA VAL A 255 -19.10 -8.23 15.41
C VAL A 255 -19.14 -9.68 14.95
N ARG A 256 -20.22 -10.07 14.25
CA ARG A 256 -20.46 -11.48 13.88
C ARG A 256 -19.57 -12.01 12.77
N TYR A 257 -18.99 -11.14 11.93
CA TYR A 257 -18.28 -11.53 10.71
C TYR A 257 -16.89 -10.90 10.54
N ALA A 258 -16.36 -10.17 11.54
CA ALA A 258 -15.00 -9.65 11.47
C ALA A 258 -14.05 -10.61 12.18
N ASN A 259 -13.07 -11.08 11.44
CA ASN A 259 -11.96 -11.87 11.96
C ASN A 259 -10.74 -10.96 12.06
N ILE A 260 -10.16 -10.86 13.25
CA ILE A 260 -8.89 -10.17 13.49
C ILE A 260 -7.81 -11.23 13.63
N GLU A 261 -6.77 -11.12 12.85
CA GLU A 261 -5.54 -11.86 13.01
C GLU A 261 -4.65 -11.10 13.99
N PRO A 262 -4.28 -11.70 15.14
CA PRO A 262 -3.52 -10.97 16.16
C PRO A 262 -2.11 -10.61 15.72
N CYS A 263 -1.43 -11.47 15.00
CA CYS A 263 -0.11 -11.34 14.37
C CYS A 263 0.28 -12.69 13.75
N ASP A 264 1.36 -12.73 12.96
CA ASP A 264 1.92 -13.99 12.46
C ASP A 264 2.74 -14.69 13.54
N PHE A 265 3.52 -13.92 14.31
CA PHE A 265 4.28 -14.43 15.43
C PHE A 265 4.17 -13.55 16.67
N PHE A 266 4.10 -14.20 17.85
CA PHE A 266 4.27 -13.55 19.14
C PHE A 266 5.60 -14.01 19.77
N SER A 267 6.49 -13.06 20.08
CA SER A 267 7.82 -13.37 20.64
C SER A 267 7.85 -13.41 22.15
N ASP A 268 8.86 -14.07 22.71
CA ASP A 268 9.15 -14.08 24.15
C ASP A 268 9.51 -12.68 24.68
N ALA A 269 9.87 -11.73 23.80
CA ALA A 269 10.06 -10.32 24.10
C ALA A 269 8.76 -9.48 24.04
N LYS A 270 7.58 -10.12 24.01
CA LYS A 270 6.25 -9.48 23.91
C LYS A 270 6.04 -8.65 22.64
N GLN A 271 6.57 -9.12 21.53
CA GLN A 271 6.43 -8.48 20.21
C GLN A 271 5.35 -9.17 19.40
N PHE A 272 4.41 -8.39 18.85
CA PHE A 272 3.44 -8.83 17.87
C PHE A 272 4.02 -8.58 16.50
N ILE A 273 4.49 -9.63 15.83
CA ILE A 273 5.22 -9.56 14.57
C ILE A 273 4.26 -9.87 13.45
N HIS A 274 4.07 -8.91 12.56
CA HIS A 274 3.29 -9.04 11.34
C HIS A 274 4.23 -9.10 10.15
N LEU A 275 4.11 -10.14 9.33
CA LEU A 275 5.00 -10.41 8.20
C LEU A 275 4.30 -10.18 6.87
N LYS A 276 5.04 -9.72 5.88
CA LYS A 276 4.55 -9.64 4.51
C LYS A 276 5.67 -9.74 3.49
N ASP A 277 5.40 -10.43 2.40
CA ASP A 277 6.22 -10.34 1.21
C ASP A 277 5.95 -9.01 0.50
N GLY A 278 6.95 -8.13 0.55
CA GLY A 278 6.82 -6.71 0.27
C GLY A 278 7.09 -6.31 -1.18
N HIS A 279 6.65 -7.09 -2.17
CA HIS A 279 6.85 -6.74 -3.58
C HIS A 279 6.06 -5.51 -4.03
N SER A 280 4.94 -5.18 -3.37
CA SER A 280 4.13 -4.03 -3.75
C SER A 280 3.50 -3.31 -2.57
N SER A 281 3.08 -2.05 -2.80
CA SER A 281 2.48 -1.21 -1.75
C SER A 281 1.10 -1.70 -1.28
N GLY A 282 0.38 -2.48 -2.08
CA GLY A 282 -0.97 -2.96 -1.75
C GLY A 282 -0.98 -3.97 -0.60
N PRO A 283 -0.29 -5.12 -0.70
CA PRO A 283 -0.16 -6.08 0.38
C PRO A 283 0.44 -5.47 1.65
N ILE A 284 1.43 -4.59 1.50
CA ILE A 284 2.05 -3.88 2.62
C ILE A 284 1.05 -2.96 3.34
N SER A 285 0.18 -2.26 2.60
CA SER A 285 -0.85 -1.40 3.22
C SER A 285 -1.87 -2.20 4.03
N HIS A 286 -2.19 -3.42 3.60
CA HIS A 286 -3.02 -4.34 4.37
C HIS A 286 -2.34 -4.76 5.68
N LEU A 287 -1.04 -5.06 5.63
CA LEU A 287 -0.24 -5.38 6.82
C LEU A 287 -0.28 -4.26 7.86
N TRP A 288 -0.12 -2.99 7.43
CA TRP A 288 -0.24 -1.85 8.33
C TRP A 288 -1.58 -1.82 9.05
N ALA A 289 -2.66 -2.06 8.31
CA ALA A 289 -4.01 -2.10 8.87
C ALA A 289 -4.21 -3.26 9.85
N GLN A 290 -3.66 -4.44 9.57
CA GLN A 290 -3.71 -5.59 10.49
C GLN A 290 -3.05 -5.25 11.83
N GLY A 291 -1.83 -4.68 11.83
CA GLY A 291 -1.14 -4.28 13.05
C GLY A 291 -1.90 -3.24 13.86
N VAL A 292 -2.51 -2.23 13.20
CA VAL A 292 -3.35 -1.24 13.89
C VAL A 292 -4.56 -1.89 14.55
N VAL A 293 -5.32 -2.69 13.81
CA VAL A 293 -6.56 -3.31 14.30
C VAL A 293 -6.28 -4.30 15.42
N SER A 294 -5.21 -5.09 15.32
CA SER A 294 -4.81 -6.03 16.37
C SER A 294 -4.36 -5.30 17.65
N ALA A 295 -3.61 -4.21 17.52
CA ALA A 295 -3.20 -3.37 18.65
C ALA A 295 -4.39 -2.72 19.36
N GLU A 296 -5.35 -2.15 18.59
CA GLU A 296 -6.59 -1.60 19.14
C GLU A 296 -7.40 -2.67 19.87
N ALA A 297 -7.56 -3.86 19.29
CA ALA A 297 -8.29 -4.95 19.92
C ALA A 297 -7.60 -5.45 21.20
N LEU A 298 -6.26 -5.54 21.19
CA LEU A 298 -5.48 -5.91 22.38
C LEU A 298 -5.73 -4.97 23.56
N VAL A 299 -5.78 -3.66 23.29
CA VAL A 299 -5.96 -2.64 24.32
C VAL A 299 -7.40 -2.54 24.78
N SER A 300 -8.36 -2.53 23.86
CA SER A 300 -9.75 -2.12 24.11
C SER A 300 -10.71 -3.28 24.34
N ASP A 301 -10.40 -4.52 23.85
CA ASP A 301 -11.35 -5.63 23.86
C ASP A 301 -10.93 -6.78 24.80
N PRO A 302 -11.57 -6.93 25.99
CA PRO A 302 -11.32 -8.06 26.88
C PRO A 302 -11.66 -9.43 26.27
N ASP A 303 -12.68 -9.50 25.40
CA ASP A 303 -13.05 -10.75 24.73
C ASP A 303 -11.98 -11.19 23.72
N PHE A 304 -11.39 -10.23 23.00
CA PHE A 304 -10.23 -10.51 22.14
C PHE A 304 -9.08 -11.08 22.97
N ARG A 305 -8.71 -10.43 24.08
CA ARG A 305 -7.64 -10.93 24.98
C ARG A 305 -7.96 -12.33 25.52
N LYS A 306 -9.22 -12.60 25.89
CA LYS A 306 -9.65 -13.91 26.40
C LYS A 306 -9.44 -14.98 25.34
N LYS A 307 -9.85 -14.76 24.10
CA LYS A 307 -9.71 -15.71 23.01
C LYS A 307 -8.25 -15.90 22.61
N LEU A 308 -7.47 -14.82 22.51
CA LEU A 308 -6.03 -14.89 22.25
C LEU A 308 -5.31 -15.74 23.31
N ARG A 309 -5.61 -15.50 24.59
CA ARG A 309 -5.03 -16.28 25.69
C ARG A 309 -5.44 -17.77 25.64
N ALA A 310 -6.64 -18.09 25.18
CA ALA A 310 -7.06 -19.47 24.97
C ALA A 310 -6.22 -20.17 23.90
N VAL A 311 -6.04 -19.53 22.75
CA VAL A 311 -5.20 -20.04 21.65
C VAL A 311 -3.75 -20.23 22.10
N VAL A 312 -3.17 -19.25 22.77
CA VAL A 312 -1.78 -19.32 23.26
C VAL A 312 -1.61 -20.40 24.31
N LYS A 313 -2.61 -20.59 25.18
CA LYS A 313 -2.60 -21.67 26.18
C LYS A 313 -2.54 -23.06 25.54
N GLU A 314 -3.23 -23.27 24.42
CA GLU A 314 -3.21 -24.54 23.68
C GLU A 314 -1.90 -24.72 22.93
N ARG A 315 -1.40 -23.70 22.25
CA ARG A 315 -0.19 -23.79 21.42
C ARG A 315 1.11 -23.81 22.25
N ARG A 316 1.26 -22.90 23.22
CA ARG A 316 2.46 -22.79 24.08
C ARG A 316 2.15 -22.12 25.42
N ARG A 317 1.80 -22.93 26.43
CA ARG A 317 1.38 -22.46 27.75
C ARG A 317 2.43 -21.58 28.47
N SER A 318 3.71 -21.78 28.21
CA SER A 318 4.81 -21.04 28.85
C SER A 318 4.77 -19.55 28.58
N VAL A 319 4.31 -19.12 27.40
CA VAL A 319 4.20 -17.69 27.03
C VAL A 319 2.90 -17.01 27.47
N LEU A 320 1.97 -17.75 28.07
CA LEU A 320 0.69 -17.21 28.52
C LEU A 320 0.85 -16.07 29.53
N ALA A 321 1.90 -16.12 30.36
CA ALA A 321 2.22 -15.07 31.33
C ALA A 321 2.70 -13.76 30.69
N LEU A 322 3.16 -13.80 29.45
CA LEU A 322 3.62 -12.63 28.70
C LEU A 322 2.47 -11.83 28.10
N LEU A 323 1.30 -12.45 27.93
CA LEU A 323 0.12 -11.77 27.38
C LEU A 323 -0.60 -10.92 28.45
N PRO A 324 -1.25 -9.83 28.05
CA PRO A 324 -2.01 -9.00 28.98
C PRO A 324 -3.14 -9.81 29.62
N LEU A 325 -3.52 -9.43 30.84
CA LEU A 325 -4.66 -10.03 31.51
C LEU A 325 -5.96 -9.73 30.75
N ILE A 326 -6.96 -10.61 30.93
CA ILE A 326 -8.27 -10.46 30.27
C ILE A 326 -8.92 -9.15 30.73
N GLU A 327 -8.96 -8.93 32.03
CA GLU A 327 -9.53 -7.74 32.67
C GLU A 327 -8.42 -6.81 33.14
N GLY A 328 -8.75 -5.53 33.26
CA GLY A 328 -7.84 -4.50 33.75
C GLY A 328 -7.12 -3.72 32.65
N ARG A 329 -6.26 -2.80 33.09
CA ARG A 329 -5.50 -1.91 32.20
C ARG A 329 -4.29 -2.65 31.63
N VAL A 330 -4.19 -2.68 30.31
CA VAL A 330 -3.00 -3.21 29.62
C VAL A 330 -1.82 -2.26 29.84
N LYS A 331 -0.68 -2.77 30.25
CA LYS A 331 0.57 -2.00 30.28
C LYS A 331 1.16 -1.96 28.87
N ARG A 332 0.72 -0.96 28.13
CA ARG A 332 0.85 -0.86 26.66
C ARG A 332 2.32 -0.81 26.21
N SER A 333 3.16 -0.08 26.95
CA SER A 333 4.59 0.05 26.69
C SER A 333 5.40 -1.25 26.86
N ASP A 334 4.81 -2.31 27.42
CA ASP A 334 5.45 -3.63 27.52
C ASP A 334 5.41 -4.39 26.20
N TYR A 335 4.58 -3.97 25.25
CA TYR A 335 4.37 -4.64 23.97
C TYR A 335 4.94 -3.80 22.84
N THR A 336 5.32 -4.46 21.75
CA THR A 336 5.77 -3.80 20.52
C THR A 336 5.06 -4.42 19.32
N VAL A 337 4.54 -3.59 18.44
CA VAL A 337 4.11 -4.04 17.10
C VAL A 337 5.31 -3.99 16.18
N VAL A 338 5.63 -5.11 15.56
CA VAL A 338 6.75 -5.22 14.62
C VAL A 338 6.20 -5.54 13.24
N TYR A 339 6.56 -4.72 12.27
CA TYR A 339 6.27 -4.98 10.87
C TYR A 339 7.52 -5.55 10.19
N GLY A 340 7.44 -6.80 9.77
CA GLY A 340 8.50 -7.50 9.04
C GLY A 340 8.18 -7.57 7.55
N ILE A 341 9.01 -6.96 6.72
CA ILE A 341 8.80 -6.88 5.28
C ILE A 341 9.93 -7.61 4.55
N MET A 342 9.59 -8.72 3.90
CA MET A 342 10.53 -9.40 3.02
C MET A 342 10.70 -8.62 1.73
N ARG A 343 11.94 -8.29 1.37
CA ARG A 343 12.25 -7.60 0.11
C ARG A 343 13.57 -8.05 -0.47
N LYS A 344 13.64 -8.02 -1.80
CA LYS A 344 14.92 -8.04 -2.50
C LYS A 344 15.58 -6.66 -2.35
N PRO A 345 16.91 -6.61 -2.14
CA PRO A 345 17.62 -5.34 -2.24
C PRO A 345 17.43 -4.70 -3.61
N TYR A 346 17.42 -3.38 -3.65
CA TYR A 346 17.54 -2.67 -4.93
C TYR A 346 18.93 -2.94 -5.56
N ARG A 347 19.10 -2.61 -6.86
CA ARG A 347 20.39 -2.77 -7.57
C ARG A 347 21.60 -2.12 -6.86
N ASN A 348 21.36 -1.03 -6.13
CA ASN A 348 22.39 -0.37 -5.31
C ASN A 348 22.66 -1.08 -3.97
N GLY A 349 22.05 -2.24 -3.73
CA GLY A 349 22.16 -3.00 -2.48
C GLY A 349 21.31 -2.45 -1.31
N GLU A 350 20.59 -1.35 -1.50
CA GLU A 350 19.75 -0.77 -0.45
C GLU A 350 18.45 -1.55 -0.28
N LEU A 351 18.05 -1.73 0.98
CA LEU A 351 16.76 -2.26 1.38
C LEU A 351 15.86 -1.10 1.81
N ASP A 352 14.91 -0.73 0.98
CA ASP A 352 14.00 0.38 1.28
C ASP A 352 12.55 0.06 0.87
N LEU A 353 11.61 0.90 1.31
CA LEU A 353 10.20 0.78 0.97
C LEU A 353 9.81 1.82 -0.10
N PRO A 354 8.83 1.48 -0.98
CA PRO A 354 8.24 2.46 -1.88
C PRO A 354 7.66 3.65 -1.11
N PHE A 355 7.68 4.83 -1.73
CA PHE A 355 7.24 6.08 -1.10
C PHE A 355 5.85 5.97 -0.46
N PHE A 356 4.87 5.40 -1.16
CA PHE A 356 3.51 5.26 -0.60
C PHE A 356 3.41 4.24 0.52
N SER A 357 4.27 3.23 0.53
CA SER A 357 4.38 2.32 1.67
C SER A 357 4.86 3.06 2.90
N LYS A 358 5.83 3.99 2.73
CA LYS A 358 6.30 4.86 3.81
C LYS A 358 5.21 5.81 4.31
N VAL A 359 4.46 6.45 3.40
CA VAL A 359 3.33 7.33 3.75
C VAL A 359 2.25 6.56 4.52
N SER A 360 1.90 5.37 4.06
CA SER A 360 0.87 4.56 4.70
C SER A 360 1.33 3.99 6.05
N LEU A 361 2.60 3.62 6.16
CA LEU A 361 3.21 3.21 7.43
C LEU A 361 3.14 4.31 8.49
N GLN A 362 3.46 5.55 8.13
CA GLN A 362 3.41 6.67 9.07
C GLN A 362 2.02 6.83 9.69
N ALA A 363 0.97 6.74 8.88
CA ALA A 363 -0.40 6.82 9.39
C ALA A 363 -0.75 5.66 10.34
N ALA A 364 -0.20 4.46 10.10
CA ALA A 364 -0.35 3.32 10.99
C ALA A 364 0.44 3.52 12.30
N VAL A 365 1.68 3.99 12.20
CA VAL A 365 2.52 4.31 13.35
C VAL A 365 1.86 5.38 14.21
N ASP A 366 1.43 6.51 13.63
CA ASP A 366 0.75 7.59 14.36
C ASP A 366 -0.48 7.07 15.13
N ARG A 367 -1.21 6.10 14.57
CA ARG A 367 -2.39 5.50 15.20
C ARG A 367 -2.03 4.55 16.34
N ILE A 368 -0.97 3.76 16.20
CA ILE A 368 -0.50 2.85 17.26
C ILE A 368 0.18 3.64 18.37
N ASP A 369 0.92 4.70 18.05
CA ASP A 369 1.52 5.61 19.04
C ASP A 369 0.45 6.27 19.93
N GLN A 370 -0.73 6.60 19.38
CA GLN A 370 -1.87 7.09 20.17
C GLN A 370 -2.36 6.05 21.20
N LEU A 371 -2.05 4.78 20.98
CA LEU A 371 -2.32 3.71 21.94
C LEU A 371 -1.19 3.52 22.95
N ASP A 372 -0.12 4.31 22.93
CA ASP A 372 1.11 4.16 23.72
C ASP A 372 1.79 2.78 23.52
N ILE A 373 1.68 2.18 22.33
CA ILE A 373 2.37 0.94 21.97
C ILE A 373 3.53 1.28 21.03
N PRO A 374 4.76 0.89 21.38
CA PRO A 374 5.90 1.03 20.47
C PRO A 374 5.72 0.29 19.14
N VAL A 375 6.20 0.90 18.05
CA VAL A 375 6.24 0.30 16.72
C VAL A 375 7.68 0.17 16.27
N ALA A 376 8.02 -0.95 15.64
CA ALA A 376 9.31 -1.17 15.01
C ALA A 376 9.13 -1.77 13.61
N LEU A 377 10.14 -1.62 12.77
CA LEU A 377 10.16 -2.14 11.41
C LEU A 377 11.41 -3.01 11.21
N GLU A 378 11.22 -4.15 10.59
CA GLU A 378 12.29 -4.98 10.06
C GLU A 378 12.11 -5.14 8.55
N ILE A 379 13.14 -4.77 7.77
CA ILE A 379 13.18 -5.08 6.34
C ILE A 379 14.06 -6.33 6.18
N ILE A 380 13.41 -7.44 5.86
CA ILE A 380 14.01 -8.77 5.78
C ILE A 380 14.54 -8.95 4.35
N SER A 381 15.86 -9.02 4.21
CA SER A 381 16.48 -9.29 2.90
C SER A 381 16.19 -10.71 2.47
N LYS A 382 15.74 -10.88 1.23
CA LYS A 382 15.62 -12.16 0.55
C LYS A 382 16.48 -12.19 -0.71
N PRO A 383 16.92 -13.38 -1.19
CA PRO A 383 17.84 -13.46 -2.32
C PRO A 383 17.22 -12.88 -3.59
N ALA A 384 18.07 -12.32 -4.43
CA ALA A 384 17.70 -12.04 -5.81
C ALA A 384 17.36 -13.37 -6.49
N SER A 385 16.34 -13.41 -7.34
CA SER A 385 16.11 -14.58 -8.18
C SER A 385 17.30 -14.73 -9.11
N ASP A 386 17.88 -15.93 -9.19
CA ASP A 386 18.93 -16.26 -10.16
C ASP A 386 18.41 -16.02 -11.59
N GLN A 387 18.65 -14.82 -12.12
CA GLN A 387 18.52 -14.56 -13.55
C GLN A 387 19.60 -13.56 -13.98
N VAL A 388 20.56 -14.12 -14.67
CA VAL A 388 21.45 -13.54 -15.69
C VAL A 388 21.81 -12.06 -15.53
N GLU A 389 23.06 -11.84 -15.16
CA GLU A 389 23.81 -10.60 -15.38
C GLU A 389 23.84 -10.32 -16.89
N ASP A 390 23.13 -9.27 -17.34
CA ASP A 390 23.45 -8.61 -18.58
C ASP A 390 23.82 -7.15 -18.28
N ASP A 391 25.04 -6.82 -18.63
CA ASP A 391 25.66 -5.51 -18.57
C ASP A 391 24.76 -4.45 -19.21
N ASP A 392 24.38 -3.45 -18.45
CA ASP A 392 23.72 -2.25 -18.96
C ASP A 392 24.75 -1.12 -19.05
N PRO A 393 25.09 -0.63 -20.25
CA PRO A 393 25.96 0.52 -20.40
C PRO A 393 25.15 1.81 -20.35
N GLU A 394 24.74 2.22 -19.16
CA GLU A 394 24.23 3.59 -18.95
C GLU A 394 24.90 4.22 -17.75
N GLY A 395 25.87 5.09 -18.01
CA GLY A 395 26.38 5.94 -16.95
C GLY A 395 27.69 6.66 -17.15
N GLU A 396 28.22 6.73 -18.32
CA GLU A 396 29.26 7.74 -18.60
C GLU A 396 28.64 8.95 -19.30
N MET A 397 28.16 9.89 -18.52
CA MET A 397 27.94 11.25 -19.00
C MET A 397 29.27 11.96 -19.03
N ASP A 398 29.81 12.02 -20.23
CA ASP A 398 30.95 12.82 -20.66
C ASP A 398 30.90 14.24 -20.07
N SER A 399 31.83 14.50 -19.18
CA SER A 399 32.14 15.83 -18.65
C SER A 399 33.22 16.46 -19.51
N SER A 400 32.90 16.77 -20.77
CA SER A 400 33.77 17.59 -21.60
C SER A 400 32.92 18.52 -22.50
N ILE A 401 32.50 19.64 -21.95
CA ILE A 401 32.34 20.84 -22.75
C ILE A 401 33.32 21.85 -22.21
N VAL A 402 34.47 21.84 -22.90
CA VAL A 402 35.48 22.86 -22.86
C VAL A 402 34.91 24.18 -23.32
N GLU A 403 35.16 25.21 -22.54
CA GLU A 403 35.12 26.61 -22.95
C GLU A 403 35.89 26.80 -24.25
N THR A 404 35.34 27.45 -25.23
CA THR A 404 36.07 28.37 -26.15
C THR A 404 35.13 29.38 -26.79
N GLU A 405 35.43 30.65 -26.51
CA GLU A 405 35.15 31.93 -27.17
C GLU A 405 33.70 32.39 -27.27
#